data_7a8c1198a945fc78427781b6a33a413f
#
_entry.id   7a8c1198a945fc78427781b6a33a413f
#
_cell.length_a   1.000
_cell.length_b   1.000
_cell.length_c   1.000
_cell.angle_alpha   90.00
_cell.angle_beta   90.00
_cell.angle_gamma   90.00
#
_symmetry.space_group_name_H-M   'P 1'
#
loop_
_entity.id
_entity.type
_entity.pdbx_description
1 polymer ?
#
loop_
_entity_poly.entity_id
_entity_poly.type
_entity_poly.pdbx_seq_one_letter_code
_entity_poly.pdbx_strand_id
1 'polypeptide(L)'
;MRAKFAILLSNLNVLPFARDRHDHALSVLRRLALLVPMAAAVGSLCAAFLWSLDVATRTRFAHPWLLFLLPVGGFAVGLLYHLFGRSVEGGNNLIVEQVHEPGGGVPLRMAPLIFLGTVVTHLFGGSAGREGTAVQLGGSLASAFATMFRLDAESTRIILMAGIAAGFGAVFGTPLAGAVFALEVLAVGRVEYRALVPTLIAAVVGDWTCHQWGIHHGMYNIDYLKGAVGPIAVDPVLLLEAGVAGVAFGLVGLLFSELSHGFGDFVKRHVRFGPLRPFLGGLAVIALVYLFGTRDYLGLGVWAPDASTPTIADFFAPGPDYWSWALKLLFTVVTLGTGFKGGEVTPLFFIGAALGHALGTLFGAPVDLFAGLGFVAVFAGAANTPLACTIMGIELFGATHAVYIAVACFVAYLCSGHSGIYLSQQIAVPKHPRISISPGITLRSVRAARPQITKAGSS
;
A
#
# COMPACT_ATOMS: atom_id res chain seq x y z
N MET A 1 -25.67 -64.99 -3.63
CA MET A 1 -25.95 -63.53 -3.65
C MET A 1 -25.18 -62.76 -2.61
N ARG A 2 -24.98 -63.25 -1.35
CA ARG A 2 -24.24 -62.57 -0.28
C ARG A 2 -22.74 -62.40 -0.55
N ALA A 3 -22.05 -63.30 -1.25
CA ALA A 3 -20.63 -63.23 -1.55
C ALA A 3 -20.26 -62.15 -2.58
N LYS A 4 -21.14 -61.88 -3.57
CA LYS A 4 -20.93 -60.84 -4.57
C LYS A 4 -21.14 -59.43 -3.99
N PHE A 5 -21.96 -59.27 -2.96
CA PHE A 5 -22.19 -58.02 -2.27
C PHE A 5 -21.02 -57.61 -1.37
N ALA A 6 -20.36 -58.60 -0.76
CA ALA A 6 -19.17 -58.37 0.07
C ALA A 6 -17.97 -57.95 -0.77
N ILE A 7 -17.81 -58.49 -1.97
CA ILE A 7 -16.75 -58.09 -2.93
C ILE A 7 -17.00 -56.68 -3.53
N LEU A 8 -18.27 -56.30 -3.69
CA LEU A 8 -18.60 -54.94 -4.15
C LEU A 8 -18.33 -53.90 -3.08
N LEU A 9 -18.50 -54.21 -1.79
CA LEU A 9 -18.21 -53.29 -0.69
C LEU A 9 -16.71 -53.20 -0.34
N SER A 10 -15.93 -54.26 -0.64
CA SER A 10 -14.47 -54.23 -0.45
C SER A 10 -13.72 -53.42 -1.51
N ASN A 11 -14.36 -53.19 -2.69
CA ASN A 11 -13.80 -52.36 -3.78
C ASN A 11 -14.24 -50.91 -3.72
N LEU A 12 -15.16 -50.56 -2.82
CA LEU A 12 -15.43 -49.15 -2.49
C LEU A 12 -14.40 -48.70 -1.47
N ASN A 13 -13.25 -48.21 -1.96
CA ASN A 13 -12.23 -47.52 -1.14
C ASN A 13 -12.80 -46.20 -0.55
N VAL A 14 -13.85 -46.31 0.28
CA VAL A 14 -14.45 -45.11 0.95
C VAL A 14 -13.64 -44.75 2.20
N LEU A 15 -12.84 -45.64 2.74
CA LEU A 15 -12.03 -45.42 3.93
C LEU A 15 -10.85 -44.45 3.74
N PRO A 16 -10.09 -44.46 2.63
CA PRO A 16 -9.07 -43.44 2.41
C PRO A 16 -9.68 -42.04 2.23
N PHE A 17 -10.83 -41.93 1.58
CA PHE A 17 -11.50 -40.65 1.32
C PHE A 17 -12.04 -39.97 2.61
N ALA A 18 -12.48 -40.76 3.60
CA ALA A 18 -12.93 -40.25 4.89
C ALA A 18 -11.73 -39.82 5.77
N ARG A 19 -10.64 -40.57 5.71
CA ARG A 19 -9.40 -40.28 6.46
C ARG A 19 -8.71 -39.03 5.90
N ASP A 20 -8.61 -38.92 4.58
CA ASP A 20 -8.10 -37.73 3.91
C ASP A 20 -8.93 -36.46 4.22
N ARG A 21 -10.24 -36.58 4.31
CA ARG A 21 -11.12 -35.46 4.68
C ARG A 21 -10.93 -35.05 6.15
N HIS A 22 -10.77 -36.01 7.06
CA HIS A 22 -10.53 -35.71 8.47
C HIS A 22 -9.17 -35.05 8.68
N ASP A 23 -8.12 -35.58 8.05
CA ASP A 23 -6.76 -35.00 8.12
C ASP A 23 -6.69 -33.62 7.48
N HIS A 24 -7.43 -33.44 6.38
CA HIS A 24 -7.58 -32.13 5.75
C HIS A 24 -8.33 -31.13 6.66
N ALA A 25 -9.44 -31.53 7.27
CA ALA A 25 -10.20 -30.69 8.20
C ALA A 25 -9.36 -30.27 9.42
N LEU A 26 -8.60 -31.20 10.00
CA LEU A 26 -7.70 -30.93 11.12
C LEU A 26 -6.57 -29.97 10.71
N SER A 27 -6.02 -30.10 9.52
CA SER A 27 -5.00 -29.19 8.99
C SER A 27 -5.55 -27.78 8.78
N VAL A 28 -6.76 -27.66 8.28
CA VAL A 28 -7.46 -26.37 8.12
C VAL A 28 -7.75 -25.74 9.48
N LEU A 29 -8.29 -26.52 10.44
CA LEU A 29 -8.55 -26.02 11.81
C LEU A 29 -7.27 -25.53 12.49
N ARG A 30 -6.17 -26.26 12.36
CA ARG A 30 -4.87 -25.87 12.91
C ARG A 30 -4.35 -24.58 12.28
N ARG A 31 -4.51 -24.41 10.97
CA ARG A 31 -4.14 -23.16 10.27
C ARG A 31 -5.00 -22.00 10.74
N LEU A 32 -6.31 -22.16 10.87
CA LEU A 32 -7.23 -21.13 11.37
C LEU A 32 -6.94 -20.74 12.83
N ALA A 33 -6.60 -21.73 13.67
CA ALA A 33 -6.24 -21.50 15.07
C ALA A 33 -4.99 -20.63 15.25
N LEU A 34 -4.11 -20.56 14.26
CA LEU A 34 -2.95 -19.66 14.25
C LEU A 34 -3.27 -18.34 13.57
N LEU A 35 -4.02 -18.38 12.49
CA LEU A 35 -4.29 -17.23 11.61
C LEU A 35 -5.17 -16.20 12.30
N VAL A 36 -6.27 -16.62 12.97
CA VAL A 36 -7.23 -15.70 13.60
C VAL A 36 -6.60 -14.91 14.75
N PRO A 37 -5.90 -15.51 15.74
CA PRO A 37 -5.23 -14.74 16.79
C PRO A 37 -4.13 -13.80 16.25
N MET A 38 -3.38 -14.23 15.24
CA MET A 38 -2.39 -13.38 14.59
C MET A 38 -3.04 -12.15 13.94
N ALA A 39 -4.09 -12.36 13.15
CA ALA A 39 -4.81 -11.28 12.48
C ALA A 39 -5.48 -10.32 13.48
N ALA A 40 -6.05 -10.83 14.58
CA ALA A 40 -6.61 -10.02 15.67
C ALA A 40 -5.53 -9.20 16.38
N ALA A 41 -4.34 -9.76 16.60
CA ALA A 41 -3.21 -9.04 17.17
C ALA A 41 -2.73 -7.92 16.23
N VAL A 42 -2.68 -8.18 14.91
CA VAL A 42 -2.35 -7.16 13.89
C VAL A 42 -3.41 -6.06 13.88
N GLY A 43 -4.71 -6.40 13.85
CA GLY A 43 -5.81 -5.43 13.89
C GLY A 43 -5.77 -4.54 15.13
N SER A 44 -5.50 -5.14 16.32
CA SER A 44 -5.35 -4.38 17.56
C SER A 44 -4.15 -3.42 17.53
N LEU A 45 -3.01 -3.88 16.99
CA LEU A 45 -1.83 -3.04 16.85
C LEU A 45 -2.05 -1.90 15.84
N CYS A 46 -2.76 -2.17 14.74
CA CYS A 46 -3.17 -1.16 13.77
C CYS A 46 -4.13 -0.13 14.39
N ALA A 47 -5.09 -0.57 15.22
CA ALA A 47 -5.98 0.33 15.94
C ALA A 47 -5.22 1.28 16.86
N ALA A 48 -4.29 0.76 17.67
CA ALA A 48 -3.41 1.58 18.52
C ALA A 48 -2.57 2.56 17.70
N PHE A 49 -2.08 2.13 16.54
CA PHE A 49 -1.32 2.97 15.62
C PHE A 49 -2.17 4.10 15.04
N LEU A 50 -3.38 3.81 14.54
CA LEU A 50 -4.29 4.80 13.98
C LEU A 50 -4.73 5.82 15.04
N TRP A 51 -5.05 5.36 16.24
CA TRP A 51 -5.32 6.24 17.37
C TRP A 51 -4.15 7.18 17.68
N SER A 52 -2.93 6.64 17.72
CA SER A 52 -1.73 7.44 17.96
C SER A 52 -1.49 8.48 16.86
N LEU A 53 -1.78 8.15 15.60
CA LEU A 53 -1.69 9.09 14.48
C LEU A 53 -2.76 10.20 14.55
N ASP A 54 -3.98 9.86 14.96
CA ASP A 54 -5.04 10.87 15.18
C ASP A 54 -4.61 11.85 16.26
N VAL A 55 -4.14 11.37 17.41
CA VAL A 55 -3.61 12.21 18.49
C VAL A 55 -2.44 13.08 18.01
N ALA A 56 -1.48 12.50 17.28
CA ALA A 56 -0.34 13.24 16.73
C ALA A 56 -0.78 14.34 15.75
N THR A 57 -1.74 14.03 14.88
CA THR A 57 -2.28 14.96 13.89
C THR A 57 -3.03 16.11 14.56
N ARG A 58 -3.91 15.83 15.52
CA ARG A 58 -4.64 16.86 16.29
C ARG A 58 -3.67 17.75 17.10
N THR A 59 -2.68 17.13 17.73
CA THR A 59 -1.64 17.88 18.48
C THR A 59 -0.85 18.81 17.57
N ARG A 60 -0.49 18.35 16.36
CA ARG A 60 0.21 19.18 15.38
C ARG A 60 -0.62 20.39 14.93
N PHE A 61 -1.91 20.19 14.68
CA PHE A 61 -2.80 21.31 14.31
C PHE A 61 -3.01 22.28 15.47
N ALA A 62 -3.15 21.78 16.69
CA ALA A 62 -3.25 22.63 17.90
C ALA A 62 -1.96 23.40 18.20
N HIS A 63 -0.80 22.87 17.79
CA HIS A 63 0.50 23.44 18.06
C HIS A 63 1.35 23.58 16.79
N PRO A 64 1.06 24.57 15.91
CA PRO A 64 1.75 24.72 14.61
C PRO A 64 3.27 24.92 14.69
N TRP A 65 3.80 25.33 15.84
CA TRP A 65 5.22 25.48 16.09
C TRP A 65 5.99 24.15 16.13
N LEU A 66 5.29 23.01 16.32
CA LEU A 66 5.89 21.67 16.30
C LEU A 66 6.60 21.37 14.98
N LEU A 67 6.24 22.02 13.89
CA LEU A 67 6.94 21.92 12.61
C LEU A 67 8.45 22.22 12.74
N PHE A 68 8.84 23.17 13.57
CA PHE A 68 10.25 23.52 13.77
C PHE A 68 11.05 22.42 14.49
N LEU A 69 10.38 21.47 15.12
CA LEU A 69 11.00 20.28 15.70
C LEU A 69 11.13 19.12 14.72
N LEU A 70 10.61 19.24 13.48
CA LEU A 70 10.72 18.19 12.47
C LEU A 70 12.18 17.74 12.22
N PRO A 71 13.19 18.64 12.10
CA PRO A 71 14.58 18.23 11.96
C PRO A 71 15.09 17.41 13.16
N VAL A 72 14.77 17.83 14.37
CA VAL A 72 15.19 17.18 15.62
C VAL A 72 14.53 15.80 15.75
N GLY A 73 13.21 15.73 15.50
CA GLY A 73 12.45 14.47 15.45
C GLY A 73 13.00 13.52 14.40
N GLY A 74 13.31 14.04 13.22
CA GLY A 74 13.94 13.28 12.14
C GLY A 74 15.30 12.72 12.56
N PHE A 75 16.16 13.54 13.16
CA PHE A 75 17.44 13.10 13.68
C PHE A 75 17.29 11.99 14.74
N ALA A 76 16.36 12.15 15.69
CA ALA A 76 16.12 11.18 16.74
C ALA A 76 15.66 9.81 16.15
N VAL A 77 14.72 9.83 15.21
CA VAL A 77 14.27 8.61 14.49
C VAL A 77 15.42 8.01 13.69
N GLY A 78 16.18 8.83 12.97
CA GLY A 78 17.36 8.38 12.22
C GLY A 78 18.40 7.73 13.12
N LEU A 79 18.65 8.29 14.30
CA LEU A 79 19.58 7.74 15.32
C LEU A 79 19.04 6.41 15.88
N LEU A 80 17.75 6.34 16.18
CA LEU A 80 17.10 5.12 16.65
C LEU A 80 17.28 3.98 15.62
N TYR A 81 17.06 4.26 14.32
CA TYR A 81 17.29 3.29 13.26
C TYR A 81 18.78 2.97 13.06
N HIS A 82 19.68 3.94 13.22
CA HIS A 82 21.12 3.70 13.13
C HIS A 82 21.62 2.75 14.23
N LEU A 83 21.08 2.87 15.44
CA LEU A 83 21.48 2.05 16.59
C LEU A 83 20.80 0.66 16.59
N PHE A 84 19.51 0.61 16.30
CA PHE A 84 18.68 -0.59 16.51
C PHE A 84 18.02 -1.12 15.23
N GLY A 85 17.96 -0.31 14.14
CA GLY A 85 17.10 -0.57 12.98
C GLY A 85 17.82 -1.01 11.70
N ARG A 86 19.15 -1.23 11.71
CA ARG A 86 19.91 -1.55 10.48
C ARG A 86 19.35 -2.75 9.72
N SER A 87 18.90 -3.80 10.43
CA SER A 87 18.34 -5.01 9.80
C SER A 87 16.91 -4.85 9.30
N VAL A 88 16.25 -3.72 9.59
CA VAL A 88 14.85 -3.45 9.22
C VAL A 88 14.70 -2.19 8.34
N GLU A 89 15.81 -1.62 7.89
CA GLU A 89 15.79 -0.45 6.99
C GLU A 89 15.09 -0.73 5.65
N GLY A 90 15.06 -2.00 5.22
CA GLY A 90 14.37 -2.43 4.00
C GLY A 90 12.86 -2.19 4.02
N GLY A 91 12.25 -2.05 5.20
CA GLY A 91 10.82 -1.78 5.34
C GLY A 91 9.94 -2.80 4.60
N ASN A 92 9.00 -2.31 3.78
CA ASN A 92 8.12 -3.17 2.98
C ASN A 92 8.89 -4.10 2.02
N ASN A 93 10.03 -3.65 1.48
CA ASN A 93 10.86 -4.47 0.61
C ASN A 93 11.41 -5.71 1.34
N LEU A 94 11.80 -5.57 2.62
CA LEU A 94 12.25 -6.71 3.42
C LEU A 94 11.13 -7.75 3.58
N ILE A 95 9.88 -7.32 3.77
CA ILE A 95 8.74 -8.23 3.92
C ILE A 95 8.50 -8.99 2.61
N VAL A 96 8.50 -8.30 1.47
CA VAL A 96 8.36 -8.93 0.14
C VAL A 96 9.49 -9.92 -0.12
N GLU A 97 10.73 -9.58 0.23
CA GLU A 97 11.89 -10.49 0.12
C GLU A 97 11.67 -11.76 0.97
N GLN A 98 11.20 -11.62 2.23
CA GLN A 98 10.95 -12.75 3.12
C GLN A 98 9.75 -13.61 2.69
N VAL A 99 8.79 -13.08 1.95
CA VAL A 99 7.73 -13.88 1.32
C VAL A 99 8.30 -14.69 0.15
N HIS A 100 9.22 -14.12 -0.64
CA HIS A 100 9.84 -14.86 -1.74
C HIS A 100 10.80 -15.94 -1.25
N GLU A 101 11.67 -15.60 -0.30
CA GLU A 101 12.71 -16.48 0.24
C GLU A 101 12.65 -16.48 1.78
N PRO A 102 11.77 -17.29 2.37
CA PRO A 102 11.70 -17.42 3.84
C PRO A 102 13.02 -17.99 4.38
N GLY A 103 13.69 -17.24 5.25
CA GLY A 103 14.94 -17.71 5.82
C GLY A 103 15.42 -16.91 7.02
N GLY A 104 15.52 -15.59 6.88
CA GLY A 104 15.94 -14.70 7.96
C GLY A 104 14.83 -14.18 8.85
N GLY A 105 13.57 -14.31 8.43
CA GLY A 105 12.40 -13.72 9.08
C GLY A 105 12.37 -12.20 9.05
N VAL A 106 11.24 -11.63 9.45
CA VAL A 106 11.09 -10.17 9.68
C VAL A 106 11.30 -9.92 11.16
N PRO A 107 12.35 -9.19 11.59
CA PRO A 107 12.61 -8.97 13.00
C PRO A 107 11.47 -8.23 13.70
N LEU A 108 11.02 -8.72 14.86
CA LEU A 108 9.90 -8.14 15.62
C LEU A 108 10.15 -6.67 15.99
N ARG A 109 11.40 -6.26 16.16
CA ARG A 109 11.79 -4.85 16.40
C ARG A 109 11.38 -3.89 15.29
N MET A 110 11.06 -4.39 14.09
CA MET A 110 10.51 -3.56 13.01
C MET A 110 9.21 -2.87 13.45
N ALA A 111 8.32 -3.59 14.14
CA ALA A 111 7.02 -3.06 14.55
C ALA A 111 7.15 -1.80 15.44
N PRO A 112 7.81 -1.81 16.61
CA PRO A 112 7.93 -0.62 17.43
C PRO A 112 8.73 0.50 16.74
N LEU A 113 9.75 0.20 15.96
CA LEU A 113 10.57 1.19 15.27
C LEU A 113 9.77 1.95 14.20
N ILE A 114 9.02 1.24 13.36
CA ILE A 114 8.22 1.88 12.33
C ILE A 114 7.02 2.62 12.91
N PHE A 115 6.38 2.05 13.96
CA PHE A 115 5.29 2.69 14.69
C PHE A 115 5.73 4.06 15.22
N LEU A 116 6.76 4.07 16.07
CA LEU A 116 7.27 5.30 16.67
C LEU A 116 7.79 6.29 15.61
N GLY A 117 8.55 5.80 14.63
CA GLY A 117 9.08 6.64 13.57
C GLY A 117 7.98 7.32 12.76
N THR A 118 6.89 6.62 12.45
CA THR A 118 5.77 7.19 11.70
C THR A 118 4.99 8.20 12.54
N VAL A 119 4.72 7.89 13.83
CA VAL A 119 4.05 8.83 14.74
C VAL A 119 4.85 10.13 14.89
N VAL A 120 6.17 10.03 15.07
CA VAL A 120 7.06 11.21 15.15
C VAL A 120 7.03 12.03 13.85
N THR A 121 7.06 11.37 12.70
CA THR A 121 6.96 12.04 11.38
C THR A 121 5.68 12.87 11.29
N HIS A 122 4.52 12.30 11.68
CA HIS A 122 3.24 13.01 11.61
C HIS A 122 3.08 14.10 12.67
N LEU A 123 3.57 13.85 13.87
CA LEU A 123 3.54 14.83 14.97
C LEU A 123 4.23 16.13 14.60
N PHE A 124 5.37 16.03 13.90
CA PHE A 124 6.15 17.20 13.50
C PHE A 124 5.87 17.68 12.06
N GLY A 125 4.94 17.06 11.35
CA GLY A 125 4.46 17.56 10.06
C GLY A 125 5.19 17.04 8.83
N GLY A 126 5.92 15.93 8.92
CA GLY A 126 6.43 15.25 7.72
C GLY A 126 5.29 14.73 6.84
N SER A 127 5.40 14.89 5.51
CA SER A 127 4.41 14.42 4.54
C SER A 127 4.60 12.92 4.28
N ALA A 128 3.75 12.09 4.85
CA ALA A 128 3.83 10.63 4.75
C ALA A 128 2.47 9.98 4.94
N GLY A 129 2.36 8.70 4.57
CA GLY A 129 1.20 7.85 4.78
C GLY A 129 1.35 6.90 5.97
N ARG A 130 0.37 6.03 6.14
CA ARG A 130 0.22 5.11 7.27
C ARG A 130 0.18 3.63 6.87
N GLU A 131 -0.22 3.32 5.64
CA GLU A 131 -0.51 1.96 5.20
C GLU A 131 0.77 1.11 5.06
N GLY A 132 1.85 1.68 4.52
CA GLY A 132 3.14 1.00 4.48
C GLY A 132 3.65 0.61 5.87
N THR A 133 3.34 1.45 6.88
CA THR A 133 3.61 1.12 8.28
C THR A 133 2.76 -0.06 8.75
N ALA A 134 1.46 -0.09 8.43
CA ALA A 134 0.57 -1.18 8.80
C ALA A 134 0.99 -2.53 8.18
N VAL A 135 1.43 -2.53 6.93
CA VAL A 135 2.03 -3.71 6.27
C VAL A 135 3.27 -4.19 7.04
N GLN A 136 4.13 -3.28 7.51
CA GLN A 136 5.30 -3.63 8.31
C GLN A 136 4.93 -4.16 9.69
N LEU A 137 3.91 -3.59 10.34
CA LEU A 137 3.36 -4.11 11.61
C LEU A 137 2.83 -5.54 11.42
N GLY A 138 2.00 -5.75 10.40
CA GLY A 138 1.42 -7.05 10.07
C GLY A 138 2.47 -8.10 9.72
N GLY A 139 3.40 -7.79 8.83
CA GLY A 139 4.49 -8.68 8.43
C GLY A 139 5.41 -9.04 9.59
N SER A 140 5.72 -8.08 10.46
CA SER A 140 6.57 -8.31 11.64
C SER A 140 5.91 -9.24 12.67
N LEU A 141 4.62 -9.02 12.99
CA LEU A 141 3.86 -9.89 13.87
C LEU A 141 3.69 -11.30 13.26
N ALA A 142 3.34 -11.39 11.98
CA ALA A 142 3.21 -12.67 11.29
C ALA A 142 4.51 -13.47 11.32
N SER A 143 5.66 -12.83 11.13
CA SER A 143 6.98 -13.46 11.25
C SER A 143 7.26 -13.94 12.67
N ALA A 144 6.88 -13.16 13.69
CA ALA A 144 7.02 -13.59 15.10
C ALA A 144 6.16 -14.81 15.40
N PHE A 145 4.92 -14.87 14.90
CA PHE A 145 4.05 -16.06 15.02
C PHE A 145 4.67 -17.26 14.29
N ALA A 146 5.17 -17.07 13.05
CA ALA A 146 5.84 -18.15 12.31
C ALA A 146 7.01 -18.75 13.10
N THR A 147 7.83 -17.90 13.71
CA THR A 147 8.97 -18.32 14.53
C THR A 147 8.52 -19.02 15.83
N MET A 148 7.54 -18.45 16.54
CA MET A 148 7.03 -18.99 17.80
C MET A 148 6.44 -20.39 17.62
N PHE A 149 5.72 -20.62 16.52
CA PHE A 149 5.09 -21.90 16.21
C PHE A 149 5.93 -22.81 15.31
N ARG A 150 7.17 -22.41 15.00
CA ARG A 150 8.14 -23.18 14.20
C ARG A 150 7.55 -23.66 12.87
N LEU A 151 6.92 -22.75 12.14
CA LEU A 151 6.28 -23.07 10.87
C LEU A 151 7.35 -23.39 9.80
N ASP A 152 6.98 -24.27 8.87
CA ASP A 152 7.79 -24.53 7.69
C ASP A 152 7.81 -23.33 6.72
N ALA A 153 8.65 -23.39 5.71
CA ALA A 153 8.85 -22.29 4.77
C ALA A 153 7.56 -21.90 4.02
N GLU A 154 6.75 -22.88 3.60
CA GLU A 154 5.51 -22.61 2.87
C GLU A 154 4.45 -21.99 3.79
N SER A 155 4.27 -22.52 5.00
CA SER A 155 3.36 -21.96 6.00
C SER A 155 3.82 -20.55 6.44
N THR A 156 5.13 -20.32 6.56
CA THR A 156 5.70 -19.00 6.85
C THR A 156 5.38 -17.99 5.75
N ARG A 157 5.50 -18.39 4.49
CA ARG A 157 5.12 -17.55 3.34
C ARG A 157 3.65 -17.16 3.39
N ILE A 158 2.76 -18.12 3.65
CA ILE A 158 1.31 -17.87 3.72
C ILE A 158 0.97 -16.95 4.88
N ILE A 159 1.54 -17.16 6.08
CA ILE A 159 1.23 -16.33 7.24
C ILE A 159 1.80 -14.91 7.11
N LEU A 160 2.92 -14.73 6.43
CA LEU A 160 3.46 -13.41 6.10
C LEU A 160 2.51 -12.65 5.16
N MET A 161 2.00 -13.30 4.10
CA MET A 161 0.99 -12.70 3.22
C MET A 161 -0.30 -12.37 3.99
N ALA A 162 -0.74 -13.25 4.89
CA ALA A 162 -1.88 -13.00 5.77
C ALA A 162 -1.66 -11.80 6.70
N GLY A 163 -0.44 -11.62 7.22
CA GLY A 163 -0.07 -10.45 8.02
C GLY A 163 -0.10 -9.13 7.22
N ILE A 164 0.39 -9.16 5.98
CA ILE A 164 0.26 -8.01 5.03
C ILE A 164 -1.21 -7.67 4.83
N ALA A 165 -2.04 -8.68 4.54
CA ALA A 165 -3.47 -8.51 4.29
C ALA A 165 -4.22 -7.96 5.51
N ALA A 166 -3.94 -8.49 6.71
CA ALA A 166 -4.53 -8.03 7.96
C ALA A 166 -4.15 -6.58 8.28
N GLY A 167 -2.88 -6.22 8.11
CA GLY A 167 -2.41 -4.85 8.34
C GLY A 167 -3.02 -3.85 7.35
N PHE A 168 -3.06 -4.20 6.07
CA PHE A 168 -3.63 -3.35 5.03
C PHE A 168 -5.14 -3.18 5.22
N GLY A 169 -5.88 -4.29 5.37
CA GLY A 169 -7.33 -4.27 5.59
C GLY A 169 -7.71 -3.46 6.83
N ALA A 170 -7.02 -3.69 7.95
CA ALA A 170 -7.27 -2.98 9.22
C ALA A 170 -7.07 -1.46 9.14
N VAL A 171 -6.12 -0.97 8.34
CA VAL A 171 -5.84 0.47 8.25
C VAL A 171 -6.71 1.17 7.22
N PHE A 172 -7.22 0.44 6.22
CA PHE A 172 -8.05 1.00 5.17
C PHE A 172 -9.56 0.80 5.37
N GLY A 173 -9.96 -0.27 6.07
CA GLY A 173 -11.34 -0.69 6.07
C GLY A 173 -11.79 -1.31 4.73
N THR A 174 -10.85 -1.88 3.98
CA THR A 174 -11.08 -2.55 2.69
C THR A 174 -10.47 -3.95 2.71
N PRO A 175 -11.10 -4.91 3.42
CA PRO A 175 -10.54 -6.23 3.62
C PRO A 175 -10.38 -7.05 2.33
N LEU A 176 -11.27 -6.92 1.33
CA LEU A 176 -11.12 -7.63 0.06
C LEU A 176 -9.91 -7.11 -0.71
N ALA A 177 -9.77 -5.79 -0.81
CA ALA A 177 -8.61 -5.18 -1.43
C ALA A 177 -7.32 -5.54 -0.69
N GLY A 178 -7.31 -5.55 0.64
CA GLY A 178 -6.17 -5.94 1.46
C GLY A 178 -5.74 -7.38 1.21
N ALA A 179 -6.70 -8.31 1.09
CA ALA A 179 -6.43 -9.70 0.75
C ALA A 179 -5.77 -9.82 -0.63
N VAL A 180 -6.34 -9.18 -1.65
CA VAL A 180 -5.83 -9.25 -3.03
C VAL A 180 -4.50 -8.51 -3.16
N PHE A 181 -4.33 -7.38 -2.48
CA PHE A 181 -3.06 -6.65 -2.43
C PHE A 181 -1.90 -7.54 -1.96
N ALA A 182 -2.09 -8.29 -0.88
CA ALA A 182 -1.07 -9.19 -0.36
C ALA A 182 -0.67 -10.30 -1.34
N LEU A 183 -1.55 -10.67 -2.28
CA LEU A 183 -1.30 -11.68 -3.31
C LEU A 183 -0.67 -11.10 -4.57
N GLU A 184 -0.99 -9.84 -4.89
CA GLU A 184 -0.59 -9.17 -6.13
C GLU A 184 0.72 -8.40 -5.98
N VAL A 185 0.98 -7.81 -4.80
CA VAL A 185 2.17 -6.97 -4.54
C VAL A 185 3.50 -7.71 -4.64
N LEU A 186 3.49 -9.03 -4.62
CA LEU A 186 4.70 -9.85 -4.63
C LEU A 186 5.39 -9.86 -5.99
N ALA A 187 4.61 -9.93 -7.06
CA ALA A 187 5.17 -10.08 -8.40
C ALA A 187 4.32 -9.39 -9.46
N VAL A 188 4.96 -8.59 -10.30
CA VAL A 188 4.34 -7.91 -11.43
C VAL A 188 3.77 -8.95 -12.41
N GLY A 189 2.47 -8.85 -12.70
CA GLY A 189 1.77 -9.72 -13.66
C GLY A 189 1.42 -11.11 -13.13
N ARG A 190 1.48 -11.36 -11.81
CA ARG A 190 1.11 -12.64 -11.20
C ARG A 190 0.43 -12.45 -9.86
N VAL A 191 -0.59 -13.27 -9.61
CA VAL A 191 -1.31 -13.36 -8.33
C VAL A 191 -1.07 -14.73 -7.69
N GLU A 192 -0.78 -14.77 -6.39
CA GLU A 192 -0.48 -16.00 -5.63
C GLU A 192 -1.76 -16.58 -5.00
N TYR A 193 -2.55 -17.32 -5.77
CA TYR A 193 -3.86 -17.84 -5.36
C TYR A 193 -3.84 -18.81 -4.17
N ARG A 194 -2.70 -19.47 -3.88
CA ARG A 194 -2.63 -20.44 -2.76
C ARG A 194 -2.90 -19.82 -1.40
N ALA A 195 -2.61 -18.52 -1.26
CA ALA A 195 -2.83 -17.79 -0.02
C ALA A 195 -4.17 -17.01 0.01
N LEU A 196 -5.03 -17.11 -1.02
CA LEU A 196 -6.27 -16.32 -1.13
C LEU A 196 -7.18 -16.46 0.10
N VAL A 197 -7.49 -17.68 0.51
CA VAL A 197 -8.37 -17.90 1.67
C VAL A 197 -7.72 -17.42 2.98
N PRO A 198 -6.47 -17.78 3.30
CA PRO A 198 -5.78 -17.24 4.46
C PRO A 198 -5.69 -15.70 4.50
N THR A 199 -5.38 -15.04 3.38
CA THR A 199 -5.28 -13.57 3.32
C THR A 199 -6.65 -12.92 3.50
N LEU A 200 -7.70 -13.48 2.90
CA LEU A 200 -9.07 -12.97 3.05
C LEU A 200 -9.54 -13.07 4.51
N ILE A 201 -9.36 -14.21 5.15
CA ILE A 201 -9.72 -14.40 6.57
C ILE A 201 -8.93 -13.40 7.44
N ALA A 202 -7.64 -13.29 7.22
CA ALA A 202 -6.79 -12.39 8.00
C ALA A 202 -7.16 -10.92 7.81
N ALA A 203 -7.46 -10.49 6.59
CA ALA A 203 -7.88 -9.12 6.31
C ALA A 203 -9.22 -8.79 6.98
N VAL A 204 -10.21 -9.69 6.88
CA VAL A 204 -11.54 -9.51 7.52
C VAL A 204 -11.40 -9.48 9.05
N VAL A 205 -10.64 -10.42 9.65
CA VAL A 205 -10.42 -10.44 11.10
C VAL A 205 -9.66 -9.21 11.57
N GLY A 206 -8.64 -8.79 10.83
CA GLY A 206 -7.85 -7.58 11.15
C GLY A 206 -8.69 -6.33 11.13
N ASP A 207 -9.48 -6.13 10.07
CA ASP A 207 -10.41 -5.00 9.92
C ASP A 207 -11.49 -5.01 11.01
N TRP A 208 -12.17 -6.15 11.18
CA TRP A 208 -13.19 -6.30 12.24
C TRP A 208 -12.62 -5.98 13.62
N THR A 209 -11.42 -6.48 13.95
CA THR A 209 -10.78 -6.20 15.24
C THR A 209 -10.45 -4.73 15.40
N CYS A 210 -9.98 -4.08 14.34
CA CYS A 210 -9.69 -2.64 14.34
C CYS A 210 -10.96 -1.83 14.64
N HIS A 211 -12.10 -2.20 14.03
CA HIS A 211 -13.40 -1.59 14.32
C HIS A 211 -13.87 -1.81 15.76
N GLN A 212 -13.62 -3.00 16.37
CA GLN A 212 -13.98 -3.25 17.77
C GLN A 212 -13.23 -2.32 18.74
N TRP A 213 -12.06 -1.81 18.37
CA TRP A 213 -11.34 -0.78 19.12
C TRP A 213 -11.86 0.65 18.87
N GLY A 214 -12.99 0.82 18.16
CA GLY A 214 -13.63 2.11 17.91
C GLY A 214 -12.98 2.93 16.80
N ILE A 215 -12.16 2.32 15.94
CA ILE A 215 -11.59 3.01 14.78
C ILE A 215 -12.62 3.01 13.65
N HIS A 216 -12.88 4.19 13.10
CA HIS A 216 -13.72 4.40 11.94
C HIS A 216 -12.90 4.97 10.79
N HIS A 217 -13.11 4.42 9.60
CA HIS A 217 -12.41 4.87 8.40
C HIS A 217 -13.18 6.00 7.73
N GLY A 218 -12.45 6.92 7.06
CA GLY A 218 -13.07 7.98 6.27
C GLY A 218 -13.87 7.41 5.10
N MET A 219 -15.05 7.96 4.90
CA MET A 219 -15.91 7.60 3.76
C MET A 219 -15.69 8.63 2.64
N TYR A 220 -15.52 8.13 1.42
CA TYR A 220 -15.46 8.95 0.20
C TYR A 220 -16.65 8.57 -0.68
N ASN A 221 -17.33 9.54 -1.26
CA ASN A 221 -18.53 9.30 -2.05
C ASN A 221 -18.36 9.80 -3.48
N ILE A 222 -18.73 8.96 -4.44
CA ILE A 222 -18.97 9.36 -5.83
C ILE A 222 -20.49 9.51 -5.96
N ASP A 223 -20.96 10.74 -6.16
CA ASP A 223 -22.38 11.05 -6.28
C ASP A 223 -22.87 10.92 -7.74
N TYR A 224 -21.97 10.91 -8.70
CA TYR A 224 -22.30 10.63 -10.10
C TYR A 224 -23.02 9.29 -10.24
N LEU A 225 -24.21 9.28 -10.84
CA LEU A 225 -25.12 8.12 -10.96
C LEU A 225 -25.55 7.48 -9.63
N LYS A 226 -25.44 8.16 -8.51
CA LYS A 226 -25.90 7.65 -7.21
C LYS A 226 -27.41 7.43 -7.26
N GLY A 227 -27.83 6.22 -6.88
CA GLY A 227 -29.24 5.81 -6.90
C GLY A 227 -29.78 5.38 -8.27
N ALA A 228 -28.93 5.24 -9.29
CA ALA A 228 -29.33 4.65 -10.55
C ALA A 228 -29.80 3.20 -10.35
N VAL A 229 -31.02 2.90 -10.81
CA VAL A 229 -31.64 1.57 -10.68
C VAL A 229 -31.64 0.88 -12.05
N GLY A 230 -31.09 -0.32 -12.11
CA GLY A 230 -31.02 -1.12 -13.32
C GLY A 230 -29.60 -1.24 -13.92
N PRO A 231 -29.47 -1.90 -15.09
CA PRO A 231 -28.17 -2.02 -15.75
C PRO A 231 -27.70 -0.63 -16.19
N ILE A 232 -26.56 -0.19 -15.63
CA ILE A 232 -25.95 1.09 -15.97
C ILE A 232 -25.22 0.92 -17.31
N ALA A 233 -25.68 1.65 -18.34
CA ALA A 233 -24.99 1.71 -19.62
C ALA A 233 -23.67 2.49 -19.42
N VAL A 234 -22.56 1.89 -19.83
CA VAL A 234 -21.26 2.55 -19.84
C VAL A 234 -21.26 3.63 -20.91
N ASP A 235 -20.99 4.88 -20.53
CA ASP A 235 -20.81 5.97 -21.49
C ASP A 235 -19.45 5.81 -22.19
N PRO A 236 -19.42 5.62 -23.54
CA PRO A 236 -18.16 5.43 -24.26
C PRO A 236 -17.22 6.64 -24.23
N VAL A 237 -17.76 7.86 -24.18
CA VAL A 237 -16.95 9.08 -24.11
C VAL A 237 -16.28 9.17 -22.74
N LEU A 238 -17.05 9.01 -21.68
CA LEU A 238 -16.54 9.00 -20.32
C LEU A 238 -15.53 7.86 -20.09
N LEU A 239 -15.74 6.69 -20.74
CA LEU A 239 -14.78 5.59 -20.68
C LEU A 239 -13.46 5.93 -21.36
N LEU A 240 -13.50 6.60 -22.51
CA LEU A 240 -12.32 7.09 -23.20
C LEU A 240 -11.57 8.11 -22.34
N GLU A 241 -12.28 9.07 -21.75
CA GLU A 241 -11.72 10.07 -20.84
C GLU A 241 -11.08 9.41 -19.61
N ALA A 242 -11.73 8.42 -19.00
CA ALA A 242 -11.15 7.62 -17.91
C ALA A 242 -9.87 6.88 -18.36
N GLY A 243 -9.83 6.38 -19.59
CA GLY A 243 -8.62 5.78 -20.17
C GLY A 243 -7.49 6.79 -20.36
N VAL A 244 -7.79 8.00 -20.88
CA VAL A 244 -6.80 9.09 -21.03
C VAL A 244 -6.30 9.55 -19.65
N ALA A 245 -7.19 9.72 -18.68
CA ALA A 245 -6.81 10.02 -17.31
C ALA A 245 -5.94 8.91 -16.70
N GLY A 246 -6.24 7.65 -17.01
CA GLY A 246 -5.44 6.49 -16.62
C GLY A 246 -3.98 6.57 -17.09
N VAL A 247 -3.73 7.10 -18.28
CA VAL A 247 -2.36 7.38 -18.76
C VAL A 247 -1.66 8.40 -17.84
N ALA A 248 -2.32 9.52 -17.54
CA ALA A 248 -1.78 10.54 -16.66
C ALA A 248 -1.52 9.99 -15.23
N PHE A 249 -2.45 9.21 -14.69
CA PHE A 249 -2.30 8.54 -13.39
C PHE A 249 -1.09 7.60 -13.37
N GLY A 250 -0.90 6.81 -14.43
CA GLY A 250 0.25 5.91 -14.56
C GLY A 250 1.58 6.66 -14.64
N LEU A 251 1.63 7.75 -15.40
CA LEU A 251 2.82 8.60 -15.51
C LEU A 251 3.17 9.30 -14.19
N VAL A 252 2.17 9.76 -13.42
CA VAL A 252 2.41 10.36 -12.10
C VAL A 252 2.84 9.29 -11.09
N GLY A 253 2.28 8.08 -11.12
CA GLY A 253 2.76 6.95 -10.33
C GLY A 253 4.22 6.57 -10.63
N LEU A 254 4.60 6.57 -11.92
CA LEU A 254 5.99 6.41 -12.38
C LEU A 254 6.88 7.54 -11.86
N LEU A 255 6.46 8.79 -12.04
CA LEU A 255 7.19 9.99 -11.60
C LEU A 255 7.45 9.94 -10.09
N PHE A 256 6.42 9.63 -9.28
CA PHE A 256 6.56 9.49 -7.83
C PHE A 256 7.60 8.43 -7.47
N SER A 257 7.53 7.25 -8.09
CA SER A 257 8.45 6.14 -7.81
C SER A 257 9.89 6.49 -8.17
N GLU A 258 10.12 7.07 -9.36
CA GLU A 258 11.46 7.43 -9.82
C GLU A 258 12.06 8.59 -9.01
N LEU A 259 11.26 9.60 -8.67
CA LEU A 259 11.73 10.72 -7.83
C LEU A 259 12.02 10.24 -6.40
N SER A 260 11.17 9.41 -5.80
CA SER A 260 11.38 8.91 -4.43
C SER A 260 12.67 8.10 -4.34
N HIS A 261 12.90 7.17 -5.26
CA HIS A 261 14.14 6.39 -5.28
C HIS A 261 15.36 7.22 -5.68
N GLY A 262 15.22 8.05 -6.73
CA GLY A 262 16.33 8.90 -7.22
C GLY A 262 16.79 9.90 -6.17
N PHE A 263 15.86 10.59 -5.52
CA PHE A 263 16.17 11.54 -4.46
C PHE A 263 16.74 10.85 -3.22
N GLY A 264 16.19 9.69 -2.84
CA GLY A 264 16.72 8.89 -1.74
C GLY A 264 18.16 8.41 -2.01
N ASP A 265 18.45 7.96 -3.23
CA ASP A 265 19.80 7.57 -3.64
C ASP A 265 20.77 8.77 -3.66
N PHE A 266 20.31 9.93 -4.14
CA PHE A 266 21.08 11.17 -4.11
C PHE A 266 21.45 11.55 -2.67
N VAL A 267 20.49 11.57 -1.75
CA VAL A 267 20.71 11.90 -0.34
C VAL A 267 21.69 10.90 0.31
N LYS A 268 21.52 9.59 0.04
CA LYS A 268 22.42 8.54 0.57
C LYS A 268 23.86 8.70 0.10
N ARG A 269 24.07 9.13 -1.13
CA ARG A 269 25.41 9.35 -1.69
C ARG A 269 26.12 10.55 -1.08
N HIS A 270 25.39 11.65 -0.83
CA HIS A 270 25.98 12.90 -0.34
C HIS A 270 26.04 12.97 1.18
N VAL A 271 25.10 12.36 1.89
CA VAL A 271 25.01 12.38 3.35
C VAL A 271 25.31 10.97 3.90
N ARG A 272 26.59 10.74 4.28
CA ARG A 272 27.02 9.40 4.75
C ARG A 272 26.45 9.02 6.10
N PHE A 273 26.33 10.00 7.03
CA PHE A 273 25.80 9.74 8.36
C PHE A 273 24.26 9.66 8.34
N GLY A 274 23.73 8.45 8.54
CA GLY A 274 22.31 8.12 8.40
C GLY A 274 21.36 9.07 9.14
N PRO A 275 21.59 9.36 10.44
CA PRO A 275 20.73 10.26 11.23
C PRO A 275 20.66 11.70 10.73
N LEU A 276 21.69 12.18 10.03
CA LEU A 276 21.71 13.53 9.47
C LEU A 276 20.77 13.69 8.26
N ARG A 277 20.42 12.60 7.57
CA ARG A 277 19.55 12.63 6.38
C ARG A 277 18.16 13.18 6.72
N PRO A 278 17.39 12.59 7.67
CA PRO A 278 16.09 13.12 8.03
C PRO A 278 16.17 14.46 8.77
N PHE A 279 17.29 14.79 9.43
CA PHE A 279 17.51 16.15 9.95
C PHE A 279 17.49 17.19 8.84
N LEU A 280 18.29 16.98 7.79
CA LEU A 280 18.33 17.87 6.62
C LEU A 280 17.00 17.86 5.85
N GLY A 281 16.33 16.71 5.78
CA GLY A 281 15.00 16.59 5.24
C GLY A 281 13.96 17.44 5.97
N GLY A 282 14.01 17.48 7.29
CA GLY A 282 13.15 18.34 8.09
C GLY A 282 13.37 19.81 7.81
N LEU A 283 14.63 20.25 7.67
CA LEU A 283 14.94 21.62 7.24
C LEU A 283 14.42 21.90 5.83
N ALA A 284 14.55 20.94 4.91
CA ALA A 284 14.05 21.09 3.54
C ALA A 284 12.51 21.19 3.50
N VAL A 285 11.79 20.40 4.30
CA VAL A 285 10.31 20.51 4.41
C VAL A 285 9.91 21.86 4.96
N ILE A 286 10.59 22.38 6.00
CA ILE A 286 10.34 23.73 6.52
C ILE A 286 10.60 24.76 5.42
N ALA A 287 11.69 24.66 4.68
CA ALA A 287 11.99 25.56 3.56
C ALA A 287 10.90 25.54 2.50
N LEU A 288 10.35 24.35 2.15
CA LEU A 288 9.23 24.23 1.21
C LEU A 288 7.96 24.92 1.74
N VAL A 289 7.65 24.77 3.04
CA VAL A 289 6.51 25.45 3.66
C VAL A 289 6.61 26.97 3.49
N TYR A 290 7.80 27.55 3.71
CA TYR A 290 7.99 28.99 3.55
C TYR A 290 8.06 29.42 2.08
N LEU A 291 8.62 28.59 1.22
CA LEU A 291 8.71 28.87 -0.23
C LEU A 291 7.32 28.93 -0.88
N PHE A 292 6.45 27.99 -0.54
CA PHE A 292 5.09 27.93 -1.09
C PHE A 292 4.04 28.65 -0.23
N GLY A 293 4.41 29.13 0.95
CA GLY A 293 3.51 29.85 1.86
C GLY A 293 2.39 29.00 2.44
N THR A 294 2.49 27.65 2.41
CA THR A 294 1.42 26.75 2.84
C THR A 294 1.93 25.60 3.69
N ARG A 295 1.05 25.07 4.58
CA ARG A 295 1.25 23.89 5.40
C ARG A 295 0.32 22.74 5.00
N ASP A 296 -0.47 22.89 3.95
CA ASP A 296 -1.57 22.01 3.55
C ASP A 296 -1.09 20.60 3.18
N TYR A 297 0.12 20.49 2.66
CA TYR A 297 0.68 19.23 2.19
C TYR A 297 1.47 18.45 3.27
N LEU A 298 1.43 18.91 4.52
CA LEU A 298 2.02 18.22 5.67
C LEU A 298 1.13 17.07 6.16
N GLY A 299 1.77 16.04 6.72
CA GLY A 299 1.08 14.88 7.31
C GLY A 299 0.30 14.05 6.28
N LEU A 300 -0.81 13.46 6.73
CA LEU A 300 -1.63 12.52 5.93
C LEU A 300 -2.44 13.20 4.82
N GLY A 301 -3.06 14.35 5.13
CA GLY A 301 -4.03 15.00 4.23
C GLY A 301 -5.41 14.33 4.21
N VAL A 302 -5.79 13.61 5.28
CA VAL A 302 -7.10 12.95 5.39
C VAL A 302 -8.09 13.71 6.26
N TRP A 303 -7.59 14.60 7.10
CA TRP A 303 -8.37 15.41 8.02
C TRP A 303 -7.66 16.74 8.33
N ALA A 304 -8.43 17.79 8.43
CA ALA A 304 -7.97 19.11 8.89
C ALA A 304 -9.08 19.76 9.72
N PRO A 305 -8.73 20.61 10.70
CA PRO A 305 -9.72 21.35 11.50
C PRO A 305 -10.31 22.55 10.74
N ASP A 306 -9.63 23.03 9.71
CA ASP A 306 -9.99 24.18 8.91
C ASP A 306 -10.39 23.73 7.50
N ALA A 307 -11.56 24.18 7.02
CA ALA A 307 -12.07 23.87 5.69
C ALA A 307 -11.22 24.49 4.56
N SER A 308 -10.31 25.41 4.87
CA SER A 308 -9.37 25.97 3.88
C SER A 308 -8.18 25.05 3.57
N THR A 309 -7.90 24.06 4.45
CA THR A 309 -6.83 23.10 4.24
C THR A 309 -7.35 21.91 3.45
N PRO A 310 -6.88 21.68 2.21
CA PRO A 310 -7.38 20.61 1.36
C PRO A 310 -7.10 19.23 1.95
N THR A 311 -8.13 18.41 2.01
CA THR A 311 -8.07 17.00 2.35
C THR A 311 -8.45 16.14 1.14
N ILE A 312 -8.20 14.83 1.23
CA ILE A 312 -8.59 13.92 0.15
C ILE A 312 -10.09 14.02 -0.16
N ALA A 313 -10.95 14.24 0.84
CA ALA A 313 -12.39 14.31 0.67
C ALA A 313 -12.82 15.54 -0.15
N ASP A 314 -12.09 16.64 -0.04
CA ASP A 314 -12.45 17.90 -0.72
C ASP A 314 -12.29 17.79 -2.25
N PHE A 315 -11.42 16.89 -2.73
CA PHE A 315 -11.26 16.66 -4.17
C PHE A 315 -12.45 15.94 -4.83
N PHE A 316 -13.37 15.42 -4.05
CA PHE A 316 -14.64 14.85 -4.57
C PHE A 316 -15.71 15.92 -4.78
N ALA A 317 -15.50 17.15 -4.34
CA ALA A 317 -16.38 18.28 -4.59
C ALA A 317 -15.81 19.19 -5.70
N PRO A 318 -16.67 19.83 -6.53
CA PRO A 318 -16.19 20.78 -7.54
C PRO A 318 -15.45 21.97 -6.91
N GLY A 319 -14.35 22.39 -7.53
CA GLY A 319 -13.55 23.53 -7.08
C GLY A 319 -12.31 23.76 -7.95
N PRO A 320 -11.65 24.92 -7.86
CA PRO A 320 -10.46 25.21 -8.64
C PRO A 320 -9.19 24.72 -7.92
N ASP A 321 -8.84 23.45 -8.06
CA ASP A 321 -7.55 22.90 -7.57
C ASP A 321 -6.84 22.16 -8.71
N TYR A 322 -5.72 22.69 -9.18
CA TYR A 322 -4.93 22.11 -10.27
C TYR A 322 -3.52 21.68 -9.82
N TRP A 323 -3.05 22.08 -8.65
CA TRP A 323 -1.64 21.92 -8.25
C TRP A 323 -1.38 21.12 -7.01
N SER A 324 -2.39 20.82 -6.19
CA SER A 324 -2.24 20.10 -4.94
C SER A 324 -1.59 18.73 -5.10
N TRP A 325 -1.85 18.04 -6.22
CA TRP A 325 -1.20 16.77 -6.53
C TRP A 325 0.32 16.89 -6.65
N ALA A 326 0.82 17.95 -7.32
CA ALA A 326 2.25 18.16 -7.54
C ALA A 326 2.96 18.59 -6.26
N LEU A 327 2.33 19.47 -5.47
CA LEU A 327 2.88 19.92 -4.19
C LEU A 327 2.90 18.76 -3.18
N LYS A 328 1.83 17.96 -3.07
CA LYS A 328 1.83 16.77 -2.22
C LYS A 328 2.91 15.78 -2.61
N LEU A 329 3.10 15.55 -3.91
CA LEU A 329 4.16 14.70 -4.43
C LEU A 329 5.54 15.23 -3.98
N LEU A 330 5.82 16.51 -4.17
CA LEU A 330 7.10 17.13 -3.79
C LEU A 330 7.38 17.00 -2.29
N PHE A 331 6.42 17.39 -1.43
CA PHE A 331 6.59 17.30 0.02
C PHE A 331 6.82 15.87 0.50
N THR A 332 6.12 14.90 -0.12
CA THR A 332 6.26 13.47 0.23
C THR A 332 7.61 12.92 -0.20
N VAL A 333 8.04 13.21 -1.44
CA VAL A 333 9.36 12.77 -1.96
C VAL A 333 10.48 13.31 -1.09
N VAL A 334 10.42 14.59 -0.69
CA VAL A 334 11.44 15.18 0.20
C VAL A 334 11.41 14.53 1.57
N THR A 335 10.23 14.31 2.16
CA THR A 335 10.09 13.69 3.47
C THR A 335 10.64 12.25 3.47
N LEU A 336 10.08 11.39 2.63
CA LEU A 336 10.41 9.96 2.64
C LEU A 336 11.80 9.69 2.05
N GLY A 337 12.18 10.40 0.99
CA GLY A 337 13.49 10.27 0.36
C GLY A 337 14.66 10.64 1.25
N THR A 338 14.46 11.50 2.25
CA THR A 338 15.49 11.81 3.26
C THR A 338 15.54 10.84 4.42
N GLY A 339 14.60 9.86 4.48
CA GLY A 339 14.65 8.77 5.46
C GLY A 339 13.71 8.89 6.64
N PHE A 340 12.80 9.87 6.65
CA PHE A 340 11.65 9.86 7.57
C PHE A 340 10.86 8.55 7.39
N LYS A 341 10.19 8.14 8.46
CA LYS A 341 9.41 6.90 8.47
C LYS A 341 7.94 7.21 8.24
N GLY A 342 7.29 6.36 7.45
CA GLY A 342 5.91 6.47 7.03
C GLY A 342 5.65 5.65 5.77
N GLY A 343 4.39 5.63 5.31
CA GLY A 343 3.99 4.96 4.07
C GLY A 343 3.94 5.94 2.88
N GLU A 344 3.97 5.39 1.68
CA GLU A 344 3.78 6.13 0.42
C GLU A 344 2.31 6.16 -0.02
N VAL A 345 1.46 5.28 0.48
CA VAL A 345 0.14 4.97 -0.11
C VAL A 345 -0.87 6.09 0.09
N THR A 346 -1.10 6.59 1.33
CA THR A 346 -2.02 7.73 1.55
C THR A 346 -1.62 8.96 0.73
N PRO A 347 -0.32 9.37 0.66
CA PRO A 347 0.10 10.41 -0.26
C PRO A 347 -0.24 10.14 -1.72
N LEU A 348 -0.10 8.90 -2.20
CA LEU A 348 -0.47 8.52 -3.58
C LEU A 348 -1.98 8.64 -3.81
N PHE A 349 -2.82 8.35 -2.80
CA PHE A 349 -4.25 8.60 -2.88
C PHE A 349 -4.59 10.08 -2.94
N PHE A 350 -3.94 10.90 -2.12
CA PHE A 350 -4.09 12.35 -2.18
C PHE A 350 -3.68 12.89 -3.56
N ILE A 351 -2.50 12.49 -4.03
CA ILE A 351 -1.98 12.88 -5.35
C ILE A 351 -2.95 12.45 -6.45
N GLY A 352 -3.45 11.21 -6.35
CA GLY A 352 -4.37 10.65 -7.32
C GLY A 352 -5.72 11.37 -7.32
N ALA A 353 -6.33 11.58 -6.16
CA ALA A 353 -7.61 12.29 -6.04
C ALA A 353 -7.50 13.73 -6.54
N ALA A 354 -6.45 14.46 -6.16
CA ALA A 354 -6.21 15.83 -6.61
C ALA A 354 -5.95 15.91 -8.13
N LEU A 355 -5.19 14.98 -8.70
CA LEU A 355 -4.96 14.92 -10.15
C LEU A 355 -6.25 14.54 -10.89
N GLY A 356 -7.03 13.60 -10.34
CA GLY A 356 -8.33 13.22 -10.90
C GLY A 356 -9.31 14.39 -10.89
N HIS A 357 -9.38 15.14 -9.78
CA HIS A 357 -10.15 16.38 -9.68
C HIS A 357 -9.76 17.39 -10.79
N ALA A 358 -8.46 17.65 -10.95
CA ALA A 358 -7.96 18.56 -11.98
C ALA A 358 -8.33 18.09 -13.39
N LEU A 359 -8.19 16.81 -13.69
CA LEU A 359 -8.54 16.23 -14.99
C LEU A 359 -10.05 16.22 -15.23
N GLY A 360 -10.87 15.85 -14.24
CA GLY A 360 -12.33 15.93 -14.33
C GLY A 360 -12.81 17.34 -14.63
N THR A 361 -12.25 18.34 -13.95
CA THR A 361 -12.53 19.75 -14.21
C THR A 361 -12.11 20.17 -15.65
N LEU A 362 -10.93 19.71 -16.10
CA LEU A 362 -10.40 20.03 -17.43
C LEU A 362 -11.25 19.42 -18.56
N PHE A 363 -11.72 18.19 -18.38
CA PHE A 363 -12.54 17.47 -19.37
C PHE A 363 -14.02 17.89 -19.33
N GLY A 364 -14.46 18.61 -18.29
CA GLY A 364 -15.89 18.84 -18.02
C GLY A 364 -16.64 17.58 -17.61
N ALA A 365 -15.92 16.60 -17.10
CA ALA A 365 -16.43 15.31 -16.65
C ALA A 365 -16.80 15.34 -15.14
N PRO A 366 -17.54 14.34 -14.61
CA PRO A 366 -17.87 14.29 -13.19
C PRO A 366 -16.62 14.26 -12.30
N VAL A 367 -16.40 15.34 -11.56
CA VAL A 367 -15.17 15.57 -10.78
C VAL A 367 -15.01 14.52 -9.68
N ASP A 368 -16.09 14.15 -9.01
CA ASP A 368 -16.11 13.12 -7.97
C ASP A 368 -15.70 11.74 -8.51
N LEU A 369 -16.20 11.38 -9.69
CA LEU A 369 -15.78 10.14 -10.36
C LEU A 369 -14.28 10.18 -10.67
N PHE A 370 -13.78 11.25 -11.30
CA PHE A 370 -12.37 11.35 -11.67
C PHE A 370 -11.44 11.41 -10.47
N ALA A 371 -11.85 12.06 -9.37
CA ALA A 371 -11.13 12.02 -8.11
C ALA A 371 -11.04 10.59 -7.56
N GLY A 372 -12.13 9.82 -7.59
CA GLY A 372 -12.14 8.42 -7.20
C GLY A 372 -11.30 7.53 -8.11
N LEU A 373 -11.33 7.75 -9.45
CA LEU A 373 -10.47 7.04 -10.40
C LEU A 373 -8.99 7.31 -10.11
N GLY A 374 -8.61 8.57 -9.94
CA GLY A 374 -7.24 8.97 -9.63
C GLY A 374 -6.76 8.42 -8.29
N PHE A 375 -7.62 8.45 -7.25
CA PHE A 375 -7.34 7.92 -5.92
C PHE A 375 -6.76 6.51 -6.01
N VAL A 376 -7.39 5.59 -6.73
CA VAL A 376 -6.94 4.20 -6.83
C VAL A 376 -5.90 3.98 -7.95
N ALA A 377 -6.02 4.67 -9.08
CA ALA A 377 -5.23 4.37 -10.27
C ALA A 377 -3.77 4.85 -10.17
N VAL A 378 -3.47 5.98 -9.50
CA VAL A 378 -2.09 6.41 -9.27
C VAL A 378 -1.35 5.38 -8.41
N PHE A 379 -2.01 4.85 -7.39
CA PHE A 379 -1.46 3.78 -6.57
C PHE A 379 -1.33 2.46 -7.34
N ALA A 380 -2.30 2.10 -8.18
CA ALA A 380 -2.23 0.93 -9.05
C ALA A 380 -0.97 0.95 -9.94
N GLY A 381 -0.65 2.11 -10.52
CA GLY A 381 0.55 2.32 -11.31
C GLY A 381 1.84 2.28 -10.49
N ALA A 382 1.85 2.93 -9.33
CA ALA A 382 3.02 3.02 -8.45
C ALA A 382 3.35 1.70 -7.72
N ALA A 383 2.33 0.92 -7.34
CA ALA A 383 2.49 -0.35 -6.62
C ALA A 383 2.49 -1.58 -7.53
N ASN A 384 2.15 -1.45 -8.81
CA ASN A 384 1.93 -2.56 -9.74
C ASN A 384 0.83 -3.54 -9.29
N THR A 385 -0.25 -3.02 -8.72
CA THR A 385 -1.36 -3.80 -8.16
C THR A 385 -2.73 -3.35 -8.71
N PRO A 386 -2.97 -3.46 -10.03
CA PRO A 386 -4.20 -2.96 -10.65
C PRO A 386 -5.45 -3.69 -10.19
N LEU A 387 -5.38 -4.99 -9.92
CA LEU A 387 -6.55 -5.76 -9.47
C LEU A 387 -6.94 -5.37 -8.05
N ALA A 388 -5.98 -5.30 -7.13
CA ALA A 388 -6.23 -4.88 -5.75
C ALA A 388 -6.81 -3.46 -5.67
N CYS A 389 -6.28 -2.54 -6.49
CA CYS A 389 -6.77 -1.16 -6.56
C CYS A 389 -8.16 -1.05 -7.19
N THR A 390 -8.48 -1.89 -8.18
CA THR A 390 -9.83 -1.98 -8.73
C THR A 390 -10.83 -2.45 -7.67
N ILE A 391 -10.50 -3.50 -6.93
CA ILE A 391 -11.34 -4.00 -5.82
C ILE A 391 -11.45 -2.94 -4.72
N MET A 392 -10.38 -2.24 -4.39
CA MET A 392 -10.39 -1.14 -3.41
C MET A 392 -11.38 -0.04 -3.84
N GLY A 393 -11.36 0.36 -5.10
CA GLY A 393 -12.30 1.35 -5.61
C GLY A 393 -13.75 0.87 -5.52
N ILE A 394 -14.00 -0.42 -5.74
CA ILE A 394 -15.34 -1.03 -5.58
C ILE A 394 -15.76 -1.05 -4.09
N GLU A 395 -14.87 -1.38 -3.17
CA GLU A 395 -15.16 -1.39 -1.74
C GLU A 395 -15.41 0.03 -1.19
N LEU A 396 -14.65 1.03 -1.66
CA LEU A 396 -14.75 2.41 -1.18
C LEU A 396 -15.92 3.18 -1.80
N PHE A 397 -16.15 3.02 -3.09
CA PHE A 397 -17.06 3.88 -3.86
C PHE A 397 -18.30 3.15 -4.38
N GLY A 398 -18.37 1.82 -4.19
CA GLY A 398 -19.43 0.97 -4.73
C GLY A 398 -19.16 0.44 -6.12
N ALA A 399 -19.95 -0.56 -6.52
CA ALA A 399 -19.76 -1.28 -7.79
C ALA A 399 -20.25 -0.52 -9.04
N THR A 400 -21.01 0.57 -8.87
CA THR A 400 -21.60 1.36 -9.96
C THR A 400 -20.56 1.78 -11.00
N HIS A 401 -19.36 2.16 -10.55
CA HIS A 401 -18.30 2.69 -11.40
C HIS A 401 -17.18 1.68 -11.69
N ALA A 402 -17.40 0.39 -11.41
CA ALA A 402 -16.38 -0.66 -11.50
C ALA A 402 -15.64 -0.71 -12.84
N VAL A 403 -16.33 -0.49 -13.95
CA VAL A 403 -15.73 -0.51 -15.30
C VAL A 403 -14.74 0.66 -15.49
N TYR A 404 -15.14 1.87 -15.12
CA TYR A 404 -14.28 3.05 -15.20
C TYR A 404 -13.05 2.91 -14.28
N ILE A 405 -13.26 2.42 -13.06
CA ILE A 405 -12.20 2.14 -12.08
C ILE A 405 -11.20 1.12 -12.65
N ALA A 406 -11.70 0.00 -13.21
CA ALA A 406 -10.85 -1.03 -13.81
C ALA A 406 -10.01 -0.45 -14.96
N VAL A 407 -10.65 0.27 -15.90
CA VAL A 407 -9.94 0.87 -17.05
C VAL A 407 -8.86 1.83 -16.55
N ALA A 408 -9.16 2.74 -15.62
CA ALA A 408 -8.18 3.68 -15.09
C ALA A 408 -7.01 2.95 -14.40
N CYS A 409 -7.26 1.95 -13.55
CA CYS A 409 -6.23 1.18 -12.84
C CYS A 409 -5.34 0.38 -13.80
N PHE A 410 -5.92 -0.34 -14.77
CA PHE A 410 -5.15 -1.16 -15.69
C PHE A 410 -4.35 -0.32 -16.70
N VAL A 411 -4.92 0.80 -17.19
CA VAL A 411 -4.17 1.74 -18.05
C VAL A 411 -3.03 2.38 -17.27
N ALA A 412 -3.25 2.82 -16.03
CA ALA A 412 -2.19 3.37 -15.18
C ALA A 412 -1.09 2.34 -14.92
N TYR A 413 -1.44 1.09 -14.62
CA TYR A 413 -0.49 -0.01 -14.47
C TYR A 413 0.37 -0.20 -15.73
N LEU A 414 -0.22 -0.22 -16.93
CA LEU A 414 0.51 -0.38 -18.18
C LEU A 414 1.46 0.81 -18.43
N CYS A 415 0.99 2.03 -18.22
CA CYS A 415 1.74 3.26 -18.48
C CYS A 415 2.85 3.54 -17.46
N SER A 416 2.80 2.97 -16.25
CA SER A 416 3.88 3.11 -15.26
C SER A 416 5.15 2.30 -15.58
N GLY A 417 5.14 1.47 -16.63
CA GLY A 417 6.30 0.67 -17.06
C GLY A 417 6.78 -0.30 -15.95
N HIS A 418 8.06 -0.73 -16.03
CA HIS A 418 8.69 -1.58 -15.02
C HIS A 418 9.38 -0.72 -13.95
N SER A 419 8.58 0.10 -13.26
CA SER A 419 8.96 0.89 -12.10
C SER A 419 7.91 0.69 -11.01
N GLY A 420 8.25 1.00 -9.77
CA GLY A 420 7.32 0.90 -8.64
C GLY A 420 7.98 1.27 -7.32
N ILE A 421 7.14 1.51 -6.32
CA ILE A 421 7.60 1.86 -4.96
C ILE A 421 8.20 0.67 -4.22
N TYR A 422 7.86 -0.56 -4.60
CA TYR A 422 8.36 -1.80 -4.00
C TYR A 422 9.43 -2.44 -4.88
N LEU A 423 10.70 -2.09 -4.69
CA LEU A 423 11.82 -2.56 -5.53
C LEU A 423 12.10 -4.06 -5.42
N SER A 424 11.61 -4.73 -4.39
CA SER A 424 11.74 -6.18 -4.19
C SER A 424 10.66 -7.00 -4.90
N GLN A 425 9.68 -6.35 -5.57
CA GLN A 425 8.76 -7.05 -6.47
C GLN A 425 9.54 -7.77 -7.57
N GLN A 426 9.19 -9.03 -7.80
CA GLN A 426 9.70 -9.79 -8.93
C GLN A 426 8.86 -9.51 -10.19
N ILE A 427 9.45 -9.62 -11.36
CA ILE A 427 8.72 -9.55 -12.62
C ILE A 427 8.44 -10.99 -13.05
N ALA A 428 7.19 -11.42 -12.91
CA ALA A 428 6.74 -12.72 -13.38
C ALA A 428 6.33 -12.67 -14.86
N VAL A 429 5.59 -11.62 -15.25
CA VAL A 429 5.19 -11.36 -16.63
C VAL A 429 5.51 -9.90 -16.97
N PRO A 430 6.36 -9.65 -17.98
CA PRO A 430 6.65 -8.28 -18.42
C PRO A 430 5.39 -7.57 -18.92
N LYS A 431 5.24 -6.28 -18.59
CA LYS A 431 4.12 -5.44 -19.07
C LYS A 431 4.12 -5.22 -20.58
N HIS A 432 5.30 -5.30 -21.21
CA HIS A 432 5.46 -5.16 -22.66
C HIS A 432 6.09 -6.42 -23.26
N PRO A 433 5.47 -7.05 -24.26
CA PRO A 433 5.95 -8.30 -24.83
C PRO A 433 7.31 -8.19 -25.55
N ARG A 434 7.73 -6.97 -25.94
CA ARG A 434 9.01 -6.73 -26.60
C ARG A 434 10.20 -6.68 -25.63
N ILE A 435 9.95 -6.65 -24.32
CA ILE A 435 11.01 -6.59 -23.31
C ILE A 435 11.23 -8.01 -22.80
N SER A 436 12.35 -8.61 -23.17
CA SER A 436 12.77 -9.91 -22.64
C SER A 436 13.40 -9.69 -21.27
N ILE A 437 12.66 -10.04 -20.22
CA ILE A 437 13.15 -10.05 -18.83
C ILE A 437 13.08 -11.49 -18.36
N SER A 438 14.17 -12.01 -17.80
CA SER A 438 14.17 -13.34 -17.21
C SER A 438 13.22 -13.38 -16.00
N PRO A 439 12.37 -14.42 -15.86
CA PRO A 439 11.47 -14.55 -14.71
C PRO A 439 12.21 -14.50 -13.38
N GLY A 440 11.63 -13.85 -12.37
CA GLY A 440 12.23 -13.74 -11.04
C GLY A 440 13.21 -12.57 -10.85
N ILE A 441 13.50 -11.78 -11.89
CA ILE A 441 14.27 -10.55 -11.74
C ILE A 441 13.43 -9.51 -10.99
N THR A 442 14.05 -8.84 -10.01
CA THR A 442 13.38 -7.80 -9.23
C THR A 442 13.38 -6.44 -9.95
N LEU A 443 12.45 -5.55 -9.60
CA LEU A 443 12.46 -4.17 -10.09
C LEU A 443 13.76 -3.45 -9.72
N ARG A 444 14.37 -3.77 -8.57
CA ARG A 444 15.69 -3.27 -8.14
C ARG A 444 16.76 -3.59 -9.18
N SER A 445 16.80 -4.83 -9.66
CA SER A 445 17.79 -5.26 -10.67
C SER A 445 17.59 -4.56 -12.01
N VAL A 446 16.31 -4.40 -12.45
CA VAL A 446 15.99 -3.67 -13.68
C VAL A 446 16.41 -2.21 -13.58
N ARG A 447 16.13 -1.55 -12.43
CA ARG A 447 16.56 -0.17 -12.19
C ARG A 447 18.09 -0.02 -12.23
N ALA A 448 18.84 -0.95 -11.65
CA ALA A 448 20.30 -0.94 -11.65
C ALA A 448 20.91 -1.14 -13.05
N ALA A 449 20.23 -1.89 -13.93
CA ALA A 449 20.70 -2.15 -15.30
C ALA A 449 20.44 -0.98 -16.29
N ARG A 450 19.46 -0.09 -16.03
CA ARG A 450 19.10 1.04 -16.92
C ARG A 450 20.30 1.91 -17.37
N PRO A 451 21.26 2.30 -16.51
CA PRO A 451 22.40 3.11 -16.93
C PRO A 451 23.36 2.39 -17.90
N GLN A 452 23.38 1.05 -17.92
CA GLN A 452 24.25 0.27 -18.81
C GLN A 452 23.64 0.15 -20.20
N ILE A 453 22.31 0.05 -20.30
CA ILE A 453 21.58 -0.05 -21.58
C ILE A 453 21.68 1.29 -22.35
N THR A 454 21.61 2.42 -21.67
CA THR A 454 21.74 3.75 -22.31
C THR A 454 23.13 4.01 -22.85
N LYS A 455 24.20 3.44 -22.27
CA LYS A 455 25.57 3.56 -22.74
C LYS A 455 25.88 2.65 -23.91
N ALA A 456 25.21 1.49 -23.99
CA ALA A 456 25.40 0.52 -25.07
C ALA A 456 24.65 0.90 -26.37
N GLY A 457 23.61 1.72 -26.27
CA GLY A 457 22.84 2.22 -27.43
C GLY A 457 23.39 3.51 -28.07
N SER A 458 24.48 4.08 -27.51
CA SER A 458 25.14 5.30 -28.01
C SER A 458 26.54 5.03 -28.61
N SER A 459 26.88 3.76 -28.86
CA SER A 459 28.16 3.35 -29.50
C SER A 459 27.94 2.85 -30.94
#